data_fe7867011d9b7379f94059f2d6f566f6
#
_entry.id   fe7867011d9b7379f94059f2d6f566f6
#
_cell.length_a   1.000
_cell.length_b   1.000
_cell.length_c   1.000
_cell.angle_alpha   90.00
_cell.angle_beta   90.00
_cell.angle_gamma   90.00
#
_symmetry.space_group_name_H-M   'P 1'
#
loop_
_entity.id
_entity.type
_entity.pdbx_description
1 polymer ?
#
loop_
_entity_poly.entity_id
_entity_poly.type
_entity_poly.pdbx_seq_one_letter_code
_entity_poly.pdbx_strand_id
1 'polypeptide(L)'
;MYHYQLQLQNKMYRPLPDNVTIRKSPIDGFGLFSTKLILAGTYIGVVHYTNDKHPEGITRTPLGGFGNHSDTPNCFKVKLEYDNSWIGAIRDIEPNEEITWKYTLYEII
;
A
#
# COMPACT_ATOMS: atom_id res chain seq x y z
N MET A 1 -23.13 19.46 -15.96
CA MET A 1 -23.35 18.62 -14.82
C MET A 1 -22.98 17.17 -15.06
N TYR A 2 -23.58 16.57 -16.01
CA TYR A 2 -23.32 15.22 -16.37
C TYR A 2 -21.86 15.02 -16.77
N HIS A 3 -21.37 15.92 -17.58
CA HIS A 3 -19.99 15.94 -18.01
C HIS A 3 -19.05 16.10 -16.82
N TYR A 4 -19.45 16.92 -15.90
CA TYR A 4 -18.69 17.15 -14.69
C TYR A 4 -18.57 15.86 -13.87
N GLN A 5 -19.62 15.08 -13.81
CA GLN A 5 -19.59 13.83 -13.06
C GLN A 5 -18.64 12.82 -13.68
N LEU A 6 -18.58 12.78 -14.99
CA LEU A 6 -17.61 11.90 -15.65
C LEU A 6 -16.18 12.25 -15.29
N GLN A 7 -15.89 13.53 -15.24
CA GLN A 7 -14.55 13.96 -14.84
C GLN A 7 -14.26 13.61 -13.40
N LEU A 8 -15.24 13.74 -12.53
CA LEU A 8 -15.06 13.38 -11.14
C LEU A 8 -14.79 11.91 -10.99
N GLN A 9 -15.52 11.07 -11.71
CA GLN A 9 -15.30 9.64 -11.65
C GLN A 9 -13.89 9.29 -12.06
N ASN A 10 -13.40 9.89 -13.13
CA ASN A 10 -12.06 9.60 -13.60
C ASN A 10 -10.98 10.05 -12.63
N LYS A 11 -11.27 11.09 -11.85
CA LYS A 11 -10.27 11.63 -10.93
C LYS A 11 -10.36 11.04 -9.56
N MET A 12 -11.55 10.60 -9.15
CA MET A 12 -11.78 10.26 -7.77
C MET A 12 -11.52 8.81 -7.44
N TYR A 13 -11.78 7.93 -8.40
CA TYR A 13 -11.57 6.52 -8.10
C TYR A 13 -10.11 6.15 -8.33
N ARG A 14 -9.43 5.93 -7.23
CA ARG A 14 -8.03 5.54 -7.25
C ARG A 14 -7.84 4.44 -6.21
N PRO A 15 -7.78 3.19 -6.63
CA PRO A 15 -7.58 2.09 -5.69
C PRO A 15 -6.20 2.10 -5.06
N LEU A 16 -5.25 2.81 -5.67
CA LEU A 16 -3.90 2.94 -5.15
C LEU A 16 -3.55 4.41 -4.97
N PRO A 17 -2.63 4.74 -4.05
CA PRO A 17 -2.08 6.09 -3.96
C PRO A 17 -1.43 6.52 -5.27
N ASP A 18 -1.33 7.83 -5.50
CA ASP A 18 -0.76 8.38 -6.72
C ASP A 18 0.69 8.00 -6.97
N ASN A 19 1.41 7.72 -5.90
CA ASN A 19 2.84 7.41 -5.98
C ASN A 19 3.12 5.92 -6.09
N VAL A 20 2.10 5.10 -6.34
CA VAL A 20 2.22 3.64 -6.39
C VAL A 20 1.50 3.12 -7.62
N THR A 21 2.10 2.10 -8.24
CA THR A 21 1.47 1.36 -9.34
C THR A 21 1.75 -0.11 -9.18
N ILE A 22 1.05 -0.93 -9.97
CA ILE A 22 1.20 -2.39 -9.97
C ILE A 22 1.94 -2.77 -11.23
N ARG A 23 2.98 -3.59 -11.08
CA ARG A 23 3.75 -4.13 -12.21
C ARG A 23 4.15 -5.55 -11.91
N LYS A 24 4.61 -6.24 -12.94
CA LYS A 24 5.18 -7.56 -12.77
C LYS A 24 6.43 -7.46 -11.89
N SER A 25 6.53 -8.35 -10.93
CA SER A 25 7.59 -8.29 -9.92
C SER A 25 8.63 -9.38 -10.15
N PRO A 26 9.92 -9.09 -9.94
CA PRO A 26 10.94 -10.13 -9.94
C PRO A 26 10.88 -11.02 -8.70
N ILE A 27 10.14 -10.60 -7.66
CA ILE A 27 10.00 -11.41 -6.45
C ILE A 27 8.95 -12.47 -6.67
N ASP A 28 7.73 -12.06 -7.01
CA ASP A 28 6.61 -12.98 -7.19
C ASP A 28 5.48 -12.25 -7.90
N GLY A 29 4.93 -12.87 -8.92
CA GLY A 29 3.75 -12.37 -9.63
C GLY A 29 3.81 -10.89 -9.93
N PHE A 30 2.82 -10.16 -9.42
CA PHE A 30 2.78 -8.70 -9.50
C PHE A 30 3.20 -8.12 -8.17
N GLY A 31 3.67 -6.89 -8.20
CA GLY A 31 4.05 -6.16 -7.01
C GLY A 31 3.71 -4.70 -7.12
N LEU A 32 3.99 -3.97 -6.06
CA LEU A 32 3.78 -2.53 -6.00
C LEU A 32 5.10 -1.83 -6.32
N PHE A 33 5.03 -0.80 -7.12
CA PHE A 33 6.21 -0.04 -7.50
C PHE A 33 5.95 1.45 -7.31
N SER A 34 6.96 2.16 -6.87
CA SER A 34 6.85 3.61 -6.74
C SER A 34 6.85 4.24 -8.14
N THR A 35 6.07 5.28 -8.30
CA THR A 35 6.05 6.06 -9.55
C THR A 35 6.89 7.32 -9.44
N LYS A 36 7.25 7.68 -8.21
CA LYS A 36 8.08 8.85 -7.94
C LYS A 36 8.78 8.64 -6.61
N LEU A 37 9.71 9.52 -6.29
CA LEU A 37 10.45 9.46 -5.03
C LEU A 37 9.48 9.53 -3.85
N ILE A 38 9.64 8.61 -2.91
CA ILE A 38 8.90 8.60 -1.65
C ILE A 38 9.93 8.78 -0.54
N LEU A 39 9.80 9.82 0.22
CA LEU A 39 10.79 10.14 1.25
C LEU A 39 10.62 9.24 2.48
N ALA A 40 11.73 8.96 3.14
CA ALA A 40 11.71 8.20 4.39
C ALA A 40 10.72 8.82 5.37
N GLY A 41 9.98 7.97 6.07
CA GLY A 41 8.98 8.41 7.03
C GLY A 41 7.62 8.74 6.45
N THR A 42 7.48 8.70 5.12
CA THR A 42 6.18 8.94 4.48
C THR A 42 5.27 7.75 4.69
N TYR A 43 4.07 7.98 5.18
CA TYR A 43 3.04 6.94 5.19
C TYR A 43 2.44 6.86 3.80
N ILE A 44 2.44 5.66 3.24
CA ILE A 44 2.01 5.44 1.86
C ILE A 44 0.51 5.20 1.80
N GLY A 45 0.00 4.38 2.69
CA GLY A 45 -1.43 4.13 2.73
C GLY A 45 -1.82 2.95 3.59
N VAL A 46 -3.11 2.70 3.64
CA VAL A 46 -3.68 1.60 4.42
C VAL A 46 -3.59 0.32 3.61
N VAL A 47 -3.07 -0.72 4.22
CA VAL A 47 -2.99 -2.05 3.59
C VAL A 47 -4.09 -2.98 4.09
N HIS A 48 -4.49 -2.84 5.34
CA HIS A 48 -5.57 -3.65 5.92
C HIS A 48 -6.49 -2.77 6.74
N TYR A 49 -7.79 -2.93 6.52
CA TYR A 49 -8.81 -2.39 7.42
C TYR A 49 -9.21 -3.49 8.40
N THR A 50 -9.38 -3.12 9.64
CA THR A 50 -9.92 -4.03 10.63
C THR A 50 -11.39 -4.29 10.29
N ASN A 51 -11.76 -5.57 10.27
CA ASN A 51 -13.11 -5.97 9.92
C ASN A 51 -13.46 -7.23 10.71
N ASP A 52 -14.14 -7.06 11.82
CA ASP A 52 -14.46 -8.17 12.72
C ASP A 52 -15.51 -9.11 12.14
N LYS A 53 -16.15 -8.76 11.04
CA LYS A 53 -17.08 -9.64 10.34
C LYS A 53 -16.40 -10.53 9.33
N HIS A 54 -15.13 -10.27 9.03
CA HIS A 54 -14.38 -11.08 8.08
C HIS A 54 -13.74 -12.24 8.85
N PRO A 55 -13.67 -13.44 8.25
CA PRO A 55 -13.06 -14.59 8.94
C PRO A 55 -11.63 -14.35 9.40
N GLU A 56 -10.88 -13.54 8.68
CA GLU A 56 -9.51 -13.22 9.04
C GLU A 56 -9.39 -11.98 9.91
N GLY A 57 -10.49 -11.30 10.18
CA GLY A 57 -10.49 -10.09 10.99
C GLY A 57 -10.05 -8.84 10.23
N ILE A 58 -9.72 -8.95 8.96
CA ILE A 58 -9.24 -7.83 8.16
C ILE A 58 -9.83 -7.86 6.77
N THR A 59 -9.82 -6.71 6.13
CA THR A 59 -10.11 -6.56 4.70
C THR A 59 -8.89 -5.93 4.06
N ARG A 60 -8.34 -6.56 3.03
CA ARG A 60 -7.19 -6.04 2.32
C ARG A 60 -7.61 -4.96 1.34
N THR A 61 -6.83 -3.90 1.29
CA THR A 61 -6.96 -2.91 0.22
C THR A 61 -6.18 -3.40 -1.00
N PRO A 62 -6.34 -2.77 -2.16
CA PRO A 62 -5.46 -3.09 -3.29
C PRO A 62 -3.98 -2.92 -2.95
N LEU A 63 -3.64 -1.92 -2.15
CA LEU A 63 -2.27 -1.74 -1.69
C LEU A 63 -1.82 -2.96 -0.89
N GLY A 64 -2.66 -3.45 0.01
CA GLY A 64 -2.33 -4.62 0.82
C GLY A 64 -2.33 -5.92 0.04
N GLY A 65 -3.08 -5.99 -1.05
CA GLY A 65 -3.23 -7.23 -1.81
C GLY A 65 -2.08 -7.50 -2.78
N PHE A 66 -1.33 -6.48 -3.16
CA PHE A 66 -0.30 -6.64 -4.19
C PHE A 66 1.13 -6.43 -3.69
N GLY A 67 1.31 -6.10 -2.43
CA GLY A 67 2.65 -5.93 -1.89
C GLY A 67 3.35 -7.25 -1.65
N ASN A 68 4.61 -7.35 -2.01
CA ASN A 68 5.40 -8.54 -1.80
C ASN A 68 6.19 -8.46 -0.51
N HIS A 69 6.45 -9.64 0.05
CA HIS A 69 7.26 -9.77 1.25
C HIS A 69 8.74 -9.62 0.91
N SER A 70 9.48 -9.01 1.81
CA SER A 70 10.93 -9.00 1.75
C SER A 70 11.49 -9.05 3.17
N ASP A 71 12.60 -9.76 3.34
CA ASP A 71 13.32 -9.75 4.62
C ASP A 71 14.18 -8.51 4.76
N THR A 72 14.40 -7.79 3.65
CA THR A 72 15.09 -6.52 3.64
C THR A 72 14.19 -5.46 3.03
N PRO A 73 13.06 -5.17 3.69
CA PRO A 73 12.04 -4.33 3.08
C PRO A 73 12.42 -2.86 3.08
N ASN A 74 11.75 -2.09 2.23
CA ASN A 74 11.87 -0.64 2.27
C ASN A 74 10.71 0.03 2.99
N CYS A 75 9.74 -0.74 3.46
CA CYS A 75 8.62 -0.21 4.22
C CYS A 75 8.42 -0.97 5.51
N PHE A 76 7.85 -0.30 6.48
CA PHE A 76 7.36 -0.91 7.71
C PHE A 76 5.84 -0.95 7.69
N LYS A 77 5.27 -1.86 8.46
CA LYS A 77 3.82 -1.93 8.64
C LYS A 77 3.50 -1.63 10.09
N VAL A 78 2.51 -0.79 10.33
CA VAL A 78 2.15 -0.34 11.66
C VAL A 78 0.65 -0.17 11.76
N LYS A 79 0.09 -0.46 12.94
CA LYS A 79 -1.30 -0.19 13.21
C LYS A 79 -1.45 1.23 13.72
N LEU A 80 -2.37 1.94 13.13
CA LEU A 80 -2.67 3.31 13.51
C LEU A 80 -4.15 3.42 13.90
N GLU A 81 -4.80 4.51 13.54
CA GLU A 81 -6.19 4.77 13.95
C GLU A 81 -7.10 3.60 13.62
N TYR A 82 -7.99 3.26 14.53
CA TYR A 82 -8.98 2.20 14.39
C TYR A 82 -8.34 0.84 14.14
N ASP A 83 -7.09 0.66 14.58
CA ASP A 83 -6.33 -0.58 14.37
C ASP A 83 -6.16 -0.96 12.91
N ASN A 84 -6.28 -0.01 12.00
CA ASN A 84 -5.99 -0.25 10.59
C ASN A 84 -4.49 -0.28 10.39
N SER A 85 -4.04 -1.17 9.51
CA SER A 85 -2.61 -1.31 9.22
C SER A 85 -2.21 -0.43 8.06
N TRP A 86 -1.14 0.31 8.26
CA TRP A 86 -0.55 1.21 7.28
C TRP A 86 0.84 0.73 6.93
N ILE A 87 1.32 1.13 5.77
CA ILE A 87 2.75 1.01 5.46
C ILE A 87 3.34 2.40 5.31
N GLY A 88 4.59 2.51 5.75
CA GLY A 88 5.37 3.74 5.62
C GLY A 88 6.77 3.42 5.15
N ALA A 89 7.44 4.40 4.59
CA ALA A 89 8.78 4.22 4.05
C ALA A 89 9.82 4.24 5.16
N ILE A 90 10.67 3.21 5.21
CA ILE A 90 11.79 3.15 6.16
C ILE A 90 12.90 4.10 5.70
N ARG A 91 13.10 4.14 4.40
CA ARG A 91 14.13 4.97 3.75
C ARG A 91 13.50 5.62 2.54
N ASP A 92 14.26 6.47 1.87
CA ASP A 92 13.79 7.02 0.60
C ASP A 92 13.63 5.88 -0.40
N ILE A 93 12.52 5.91 -1.12
CA ILE A 93 12.22 4.91 -2.15
C ILE A 93 12.28 5.62 -3.49
N GLU A 94 13.19 5.17 -4.34
CA GLU A 94 13.38 5.80 -5.65
C GLU A 94 12.26 5.45 -6.61
N PRO A 95 12.04 6.28 -7.63
CA PRO A 95 11.05 5.92 -8.66
C PRO A 95 11.38 4.56 -9.26
N ASN A 96 10.34 3.77 -9.50
CA ASN A 96 10.43 2.43 -10.08
C ASN A 96 11.02 1.37 -9.14
N GLU A 97 11.22 1.69 -7.88
CA GLU A 97 11.59 0.69 -6.89
C GLU A 97 10.36 -0.09 -6.44
N GLU A 98 10.52 -1.38 -6.20
CA GLU A 98 9.43 -2.18 -5.67
C GLU A 98 9.23 -1.87 -4.19
N ILE A 99 7.98 -1.70 -3.81
CA ILE A 99 7.58 -1.41 -2.44
C ILE A 99 7.32 -2.73 -1.74
N THR A 100 8.05 -2.99 -0.67
CA THR A 100 7.97 -4.26 0.06
C THR A 100 7.91 -4.01 1.55
N TRP A 101 7.32 -4.97 2.26
CA TRP A 101 7.38 -4.98 3.72
C TRP A 101 7.46 -6.40 4.18
N LYS A 102 7.75 -6.57 5.46
CA LYS A 102 7.86 -7.89 6.03
C LYS A 102 6.47 -8.38 6.43
N TYR A 103 6.15 -9.58 6.01
CA TYR A 103 4.83 -10.15 6.24
C TYR A 103 4.67 -10.72 7.64
N THR A 104 5.18 -10.12 8.63
CA THR A 104 4.92 -10.63 9.96
C THR A 104 3.59 -10.09 10.41
N LEU A 105 2.82 -10.93 11.07
CA LEU A 105 1.56 -10.52 11.63
C LEU A 105 1.75 -9.72 12.90
N TYR A 106 2.94 -9.74 13.41
CA TYR A 106 3.23 -9.19 14.72
C TYR A 106 4.21 -8.06 14.64
N GLU A 107 3.92 -7.16 13.75
CA GLU A 107 4.69 -5.93 13.71
C GLU A 107 4.38 -5.17 14.95
N ILE A 108 5.29 -5.17 15.84
CA ILE A 108 5.11 -4.45 17.08
C ILE A 108 5.95 -3.22 17.00
N ILE A 109 5.27 -2.15 17.14
CA ILE A 109 5.91 -0.85 17.01
C ILE A 109 5.87 -0.15 18.35
#